data_3faa85186af4e2e21eeaf624cd18d0af
#
_entry.id   3faa85186af4e2e21eeaf624cd18d0af
#
_cell.length_a   1.000
_cell.length_b   1.000
_cell.length_c   1.000
_cell.angle_alpha   90.00
_cell.angle_beta   90.00
_cell.angle_gamma   90.00
#
_symmetry.space_group_name_H-M   'P 1'
#
loop_
_entity.id
_entity.type
_entity.pdbx_description
1 polymer ?
#
loop_
_entity_poly.entity_id
_entity_poly.type
_entity_poly.pdbx_seq_one_letter_code
_entity_poly.pdbx_strand_id
1 'polypeptide(L)'
;LYASREGKTFAEVSESSGLLNIGVNAASWADYNNDGYLDLALSPIEAGKPPLLFKNSAEFEFTDVSETAGLKEEGAVSMNVTWADYDRDGFVDLFQAGRGKSFLYRNNGDGTFTNATDKLPIDEKTSAYSAIWFDANNDGYPDLFLGNSGSNKFYLNNGDGTFKNATEASGLAGEEGWRSAAACAGDYNGDGFLDLYIANLGRDARNALYKNNGDGTFTDVTEETGTGDVGDGRTCAWVDFDADGRLDIFTTNHVHPNRLYRNLDGKKFADVAKEAGIDFPKDIFSASWGDYDRDGFLDVFLNGHIG
;
A
#
# COMPACT_ATOMS: atom_id res chain seq x y z
N LEU A 1 19.04 2.22 -5.66
CA LEU A 1 18.31 1.99 -6.91
C LEU A 1 19.09 1.04 -7.81
N TYR A 2 18.39 0.12 -8.44
CA TYR A 2 18.96 -0.80 -9.41
C TYR A 2 18.24 -0.65 -10.76
N ALA A 3 19.01 -0.40 -11.82
CA ALA A 3 18.49 -0.33 -13.19
C ALA A 3 18.68 -1.66 -13.91
N SER A 4 17.63 -2.15 -14.57
CA SER A 4 17.73 -3.34 -15.43
C SER A 4 18.58 -3.05 -16.65
N ARG A 5 19.44 -4.00 -17.03
CA ARG A 5 20.29 -3.96 -18.22
C ARG A 5 19.89 -5.06 -19.19
N GLU A 6 19.28 -4.67 -20.28
CA GLU A 6 18.82 -5.57 -21.36
C GLU A 6 17.92 -6.74 -20.87
N GLY A 7 17.21 -6.55 -19.74
CA GLY A 7 16.37 -7.60 -19.16
C GLY A 7 17.13 -8.83 -18.60
N LYS A 8 18.45 -8.73 -18.39
CA LYS A 8 19.29 -9.86 -17.97
C LYS A 8 20.02 -9.66 -16.66
N THR A 9 20.39 -8.42 -16.36
CA THR A 9 21.16 -8.07 -15.16
C THR A 9 20.67 -6.76 -14.59
N PHE A 10 21.01 -6.47 -13.32
CA PHE A 10 20.77 -5.19 -12.69
C PHE A 10 22.10 -4.50 -12.39
N ALA A 11 22.16 -3.22 -12.62
CA ALA A 11 23.27 -2.36 -12.20
C ALA A 11 22.81 -1.47 -11.05
N GLU A 12 23.63 -1.37 -10.02
CA GLU A 12 23.42 -0.40 -8.94
C GLU A 12 23.69 1.00 -9.49
N VAL A 13 22.72 1.92 -9.37
CA VAL A 13 22.77 3.27 -9.96
C VAL A 13 22.42 4.35 -8.93
N SER A 14 22.37 4.06 -7.63
CA SER A 14 21.94 5.03 -6.62
C SER A 14 22.83 6.28 -6.57
N GLU A 15 24.15 6.11 -6.73
CA GLU A 15 25.06 7.25 -6.75
C GLU A 15 24.89 8.10 -8.01
N SER A 16 24.89 7.46 -9.18
CA SER A 16 24.75 8.17 -10.46
C SER A 16 23.38 8.79 -10.67
N SER A 17 22.33 8.24 -10.02
CA SER A 17 20.97 8.75 -10.08
C SER A 17 20.66 9.83 -9.04
N GLY A 18 21.58 10.15 -8.13
CA GLY A 18 21.34 11.15 -7.08
C GLY A 18 20.54 10.65 -5.86
N LEU A 19 20.31 9.33 -5.76
CA LEU A 19 19.48 8.70 -4.69
C LEU A 19 20.31 8.00 -3.62
N LEU A 20 21.60 8.29 -3.52
CA LEU A 20 22.50 7.66 -2.55
C LEU A 20 22.26 8.19 -1.12
N ASN A 21 22.24 7.29 -0.14
CA ASN A 21 22.17 7.60 1.30
C ASN A 21 20.89 8.34 1.75
N ILE A 22 19.77 8.15 1.06
CA ILE A 22 18.48 8.67 1.50
C ILE A 22 17.81 7.63 2.40
N GLY A 23 17.66 7.94 3.70
CA GLY A 23 16.96 7.07 4.64
C GLY A 23 15.45 7.23 4.51
N VAL A 24 14.74 6.14 4.16
CA VAL A 24 13.30 6.17 3.90
C VAL A 24 12.58 4.99 4.56
N ASN A 25 11.31 5.21 4.92
CA ASN A 25 10.39 4.17 5.37
C ASN A 25 9.62 3.53 4.21
N ALA A 26 9.29 4.32 3.20
CA ALA A 26 8.56 3.87 2.02
C ALA A 26 8.93 4.67 0.77
N ALA A 27 8.67 4.08 -0.39
CA ALA A 27 8.86 4.68 -1.70
C ALA A 27 7.68 4.35 -2.60
N SER A 28 7.27 5.28 -3.46
CA SER A 28 6.18 5.07 -4.41
C SER A 28 6.48 5.76 -5.73
N TRP A 29 6.23 5.05 -6.83
CA TRP A 29 6.49 5.49 -8.18
C TRP A 29 5.21 5.99 -8.84
N ALA A 30 5.29 7.12 -9.55
CA ALA A 30 4.25 7.61 -10.45
C ALA A 30 4.84 8.61 -11.44
N ASP A 31 4.22 8.75 -12.60
CA ASP A 31 4.46 9.88 -13.51
C ASP A 31 3.56 11.05 -13.10
N TYR A 32 4.04 11.86 -12.12
CA TYR A 32 3.19 12.91 -11.53
C TYR A 32 3.00 14.13 -12.46
N ASN A 33 3.87 14.27 -13.44
CA ASN A 33 3.87 15.42 -14.33
C ASN A 33 3.46 15.08 -15.78
N ASN A 34 3.07 13.82 -16.03
CA ASN A 34 2.63 13.29 -17.31
C ASN A 34 3.68 13.44 -18.43
N ASP A 35 4.99 13.35 -18.09
CA ASP A 35 6.08 13.44 -19.07
C ASP A 35 6.52 12.07 -19.63
N GLY A 36 5.92 10.98 -19.17
CA GLY A 36 6.18 9.61 -19.60
C GLY A 36 7.29 8.89 -18.83
N TYR A 37 7.89 9.53 -17.82
CA TYR A 37 8.89 8.92 -16.94
C TYR A 37 8.34 8.79 -15.54
N LEU A 38 8.60 7.64 -14.90
CA LEU A 38 8.20 7.44 -13.52
C LEU A 38 9.09 8.24 -12.58
N ASP A 39 8.46 9.08 -11.79
CA ASP A 39 9.05 9.87 -10.71
C ASP A 39 8.96 9.12 -9.38
N LEU A 40 9.67 9.58 -8.36
CA LEU A 40 9.79 8.88 -7.09
C LEU A 40 9.41 9.75 -5.92
N ALA A 41 8.34 9.37 -5.20
CA ALA A 41 8.04 9.93 -3.88
C ALA A 41 8.61 9.05 -2.79
N LEU A 42 9.19 9.66 -1.76
CA LEU A 42 9.82 8.99 -0.63
C LEU A 42 9.23 9.48 0.69
N SER A 43 9.01 8.54 1.59
CA SER A 43 8.66 8.77 2.99
C SER A 43 9.94 8.80 3.82
N PRO A 44 10.44 9.98 4.26
CA PRO A 44 11.71 10.06 4.98
C PRO A 44 11.62 9.38 6.36
N ILE A 45 12.75 8.76 6.79
CA ILE A 45 12.85 8.16 8.12
C ILE A 45 12.95 9.23 9.23
N GLU A 46 13.39 10.44 8.87
CA GLU A 46 13.52 11.55 9.80
C GLU A 46 12.14 12.08 10.19
N ALA A 47 11.85 12.04 11.50
CA ALA A 47 10.56 12.47 12.01
C ALA A 47 10.34 13.98 11.77
N GLY A 48 9.10 14.32 11.38
CA GLY A 48 8.69 15.69 11.17
C GLY A 48 8.99 16.24 9.77
N LYS A 49 9.68 15.51 8.92
CA LYS A 49 10.01 15.95 7.57
C LYS A 49 8.85 15.73 6.58
N PRO A 50 8.68 16.63 5.60
CA PRO A 50 7.76 16.44 4.49
C PRO A 50 8.19 15.26 3.61
N PRO A 51 7.30 14.76 2.74
CA PRO A 51 7.70 13.76 1.74
C PRO A 51 8.71 14.37 0.78
N LEU A 52 9.60 13.53 0.26
CA LEU A 52 10.53 13.91 -0.79
C LEU A 52 9.97 13.53 -2.15
N LEU A 53 10.16 14.40 -3.14
CA LEU A 53 9.78 14.15 -4.53
C LEU A 53 10.98 14.31 -5.42
N PHE A 54 11.32 13.27 -6.13
CA PHE A 54 12.40 13.24 -7.10
C PHE A 54 11.83 13.12 -8.50
N LYS A 55 11.99 14.18 -9.29
CA LYS A 55 11.66 14.15 -10.71
C LYS A 55 12.72 13.35 -11.46
N ASN A 56 12.26 12.40 -12.28
CA ASN A 56 13.10 11.60 -13.16
C ASN A 56 13.29 12.28 -14.51
N SER A 57 14.45 12.09 -15.10
CA SER A 57 14.72 12.39 -16.50
C SER A 57 14.85 11.10 -17.33
N ALA A 58 14.85 11.23 -18.65
CA ALA A 58 14.99 10.12 -19.59
C ALA A 58 16.23 9.20 -19.34
N GLU A 59 17.22 9.68 -18.58
CA GLU A 59 18.50 9.00 -18.36
C GLU A 59 18.68 8.44 -16.94
N PHE A 60 17.58 8.26 -16.18
CA PHE A 60 17.61 7.87 -14.77
C PHE A 60 18.34 8.87 -13.85
N GLU A 61 18.31 10.15 -14.21
CA GLU A 61 18.79 11.23 -13.34
C GLU A 61 17.61 11.78 -12.55
N PHE A 62 17.68 11.71 -11.23
CA PHE A 62 16.65 12.18 -10.33
C PHE A 62 17.05 13.51 -9.71
N THR A 63 16.17 14.48 -9.82
CA THR A 63 16.34 15.81 -9.24
C THR A 63 15.36 15.97 -8.09
N ASP A 64 15.85 16.33 -6.89
CA ASP A 64 14.98 16.70 -5.77
C ASP A 64 14.23 17.99 -6.09
N VAL A 65 12.91 17.87 -6.20
CA VAL A 65 11.99 18.99 -6.47
C VAL A 65 11.04 19.25 -5.31
N SER A 66 11.22 18.62 -4.17
CA SER A 66 10.30 18.64 -3.02
C SER A 66 9.88 20.05 -2.61
N GLU A 67 10.86 20.94 -2.46
CA GLU A 67 10.62 22.34 -2.05
C GLU A 67 9.92 23.14 -3.16
N THR A 68 10.39 23.02 -4.39
CA THR A 68 9.81 23.74 -5.55
C THR A 68 8.43 23.22 -5.91
N ALA A 69 8.18 21.93 -5.67
CA ALA A 69 6.87 21.31 -5.82
C ALA A 69 5.88 21.69 -4.69
N GLY A 70 6.33 22.37 -3.64
CA GLY A 70 5.47 22.83 -2.56
C GLY A 70 5.18 21.81 -1.47
N LEU A 71 5.94 20.72 -1.40
CA LEU A 71 5.84 19.70 -0.33
C LEU A 71 6.61 20.16 0.90
N LYS A 72 5.93 20.83 1.83
CA LYS A 72 6.60 21.52 2.95
C LYS A 72 5.92 21.34 4.31
N GLU A 73 4.81 20.59 4.38
CA GLU A 73 4.11 20.36 5.64
C GLU A 73 4.92 19.45 6.55
N GLU A 74 5.12 19.91 7.79
CA GLU A 74 5.91 19.23 8.79
C GLU A 74 5.07 18.63 9.92
N GLY A 75 5.68 17.72 10.68
CA GLY A 75 5.11 17.17 11.92
C GLY A 75 4.56 15.76 11.78
N ALA A 76 4.64 15.13 10.61
CA ALA A 76 4.38 13.72 10.44
C ALA A 76 5.61 12.87 10.82
N VAL A 77 5.40 11.71 11.46
CA VAL A 77 6.36 10.61 11.39
C VAL A 77 5.95 9.77 10.19
N SER A 78 6.48 10.11 9.03
CA SER A 78 6.06 9.53 7.75
C SER A 78 6.28 8.02 7.74
N MET A 79 5.23 7.25 7.41
CA MET A 79 5.26 5.78 7.39
C MET A 79 5.05 5.24 5.98
N ASN A 80 4.24 5.94 5.18
CA ASN A 80 3.90 5.52 3.83
C ASN A 80 3.64 6.75 2.95
N VAL A 81 3.90 6.63 1.65
CA VAL A 81 3.48 7.58 0.61
C VAL A 81 2.79 6.81 -0.50
N THR A 82 1.70 7.36 -1.04
CA THR A 82 0.93 6.71 -2.08
C THR A 82 0.27 7.73 -3.01
N TRP A 83 0.00 7.32 -4.24
CA TRP A 83 -0.53 8.14 -5.30
C TRP A 83 -1.95 7.72 -5.69
N ALA A 84 -2.79 8.69 -5.99
CA ALA A 84 -4.07 8.51 -6.68
C ALA A 84 -4.51 9.83 -7.31
N ASP A 85 -5.17 9.76 -8.44
CA ASP A 85 -5.92 10.89 -9.02
C ASP A 85 -7.31 10.92 -8.35
N TYR A 86 -7.39 11.52 -7.12
CA TYR A 86 -8.61 11.45 -6.32
C TYR A 86 -9.72 12.37 -6.81
N ASP A 87 -9.39 13.43 -7.55
CA ASP A 87 -10.38 14.37 -8.10
C ASP A 87 -10.62 14.17 -9.61
N ARG A 88 -9.93 13.19 -10.21
CA ARG A 88 -10.05 12.78 -11.63
C ARG A 88 -9.73 13.90 -12.61
N ASP A 89 -8.76 14.74 -12.28
CA ASP A 89 -8.30 15.81 -13.17
C ASP A 89 -7.20 15.35 -14.16
N GLY A 90 -6.76 14.09 -14.06
CA GLY A 90 -5.76 13.46 -14.92
C GLY A 90 -4.34 13.59 -14.40
N PHE A 91 -4.13 14.15 -13.21
CA PHE A 91 -2.85 14.20 -12.52
C PHE A 91 -2.92 13.45 -11.22
N VAL A 92 -1.93 12.61 -10.95
CA VAL A 92 -1.91 11.85 -9.68
C VAL A 92 -1.54 12.76 -8.51
N ASP A 93 -2.30 12.65 -7.44
CA ASP A 93 -2.13 13.37 -6.17
C ASP A 93 -1.32 12.54 -5.19
N LEU A 94 -0.67 13.18 -4.22
CA LEU A 94 0.19 12.51 -3.25
C LEU A 94 -0.46 12.48 -1.87
N PHE A 95 -0.53 11.30 -1.26
CA PHE A 95 -0.89 11.16 0.14
C PHE A 95 0.30 10.68 0.97
N GLN A 96 0.63 11.39 2.04
CA GLN A 96 1.60 11.00 3.05
C GLN A 96 0.87 10.51 4.28
N ALA A 97 0.93 9.21 4.56
CA ALA A 97 0.45 8.63 5.80
C ALA A 97 1.51 8.71 6.89
N GLY A 98 1.11 9.10 8.10
CA GLY A 98 2.06 9.25 9.18
C GLY A 98 1.46 9.03 10.56
N ARG A 99 2.32 8.83 11.55
CA ARG A 99 1.93 8.85 12.96
C ARG A 99 1.83 10.30 13.44
N GLY A 100 0.66 10.67 13.96
CA GLY A 100 0.36 12.00 14.45
C GLY A 100 -0.27 12.89 13.39
N LYS A 101 0.28 12.96 12.20
CA LYS A 101 -0.28 13.72 11.08
C LYS A 101 -0.16 12.94 9.78
N SER A 102 -1.10 13.19 8.89
CA SER A 102 -1.06 12.75 7.49
C SER A 102 -1.44 13.92 6.60
N PHE A 103 -0.95 13.94 5.38
CA PHE A 103 -1.17 15.06 4.47
C PHE A 103 -1.63 14.58 3.10
N LEU A 104 -2.64 15.25 2.56
CA LEU A 104 -3.06 15.12 1.17
C LEU A 104 -2.56 16.33 0.40
N TYR A 105 -1.87 16.09 -0.71
CA TYR A 105 -1.36 17.09 -1.62
C TYR A 105 -2.02 16.92 -2.98
N ARG A 106 -2.82 17.92 -3.37
CA ARG A 106 -3.40 17.98 -4.71
C ARG A 106 -2.36 18.41 -5.71
N ASN A 107 -2.23 17.69 -6.81
CA ASN A 107 -1.40 18.07 -7.95
C ASN A 107 -2.08 19.19 -8.74
N ASN A 108 -1.35 20.26 -9.06
CA ASN A 108 -1.87 21.40 -9.79
C ASN A 108 -1.70 21.25 -11.33
N GLY A 109 -1.09 20.16 -11.80
CA GLY A 109 -0.81 19.91 -13.21
C GLY A 109 0.32 20.73 -13.81
N ASP A 110 1.00 21.55 -13.00
CA ASP A 110 2.12 22.42 -13.42
C ASP A 110 3.45 22.02 -12.76
N GLY A 111 3.50 20.85 -12.15
CA GLY A 111 4.65 20.34 -11.40
C GLY A 111 4.67 20.76 -9.93
N THR A 112 3.64 21.45 -9.46
CA THR A 112 3.49 21.87 -8.06
C THR A 112 2.30 21.21 -7.40
N PHE A 113 2.28 21.21 -6.06
CA PHE A 113 1.21 20.65 -5.24
C PHE A 113 0.65 21.70 -4.28
N THR A 114 -0.63 21.57 -3.97
CA THR A 114 -1.32 22.33 -2.94
C THR A 114 -1.77 21.41 -1.82
N ASN A 115 -1.52 21.79 -0.57
CA ASN A 115 -2.06 21.05 0.56
C ASN A 115 -3.59 21.04 0.54
N ALA A 116 -4.18 19.86 0.43
CA ALA A 116 -5.63 19.60 0.39
C ALA A 116 -6.10 18.77 1.59
N THR A 117 -5.32 18.71 2.67
CA THR A 117 -5.65 17.89 3.85
C THR A 117 -6.99 18.29 4.50
N ASP A 118 -7.44 19.54 4.33
CA ASP A 118 -8.74 20.02 4.78
C ASP A 118 -9.93 19.35 4.08
N LYS A 119 -9.71 18.69 2.95
CA LYS A 119 -10.72 17.90 2.21
C LYS A 119 -11.00 16.54 2.86
N LEU A 120 -10.07 16.07 3.68
CA LEU A 120 -10.20 14.84 4.46
C LEU A 120 -10.60 15.16 5.89
N PRO A 121 -11.67 14.57 6.42
CA PRO A 121 -12.06 14.72 7.84
C PRO A 121 -11.15 13.86 8.74
N ILE A 122 -9.82 14.05 8.60
CA ILE A 122 -8.82 13.29 9.33
C ILE A 122 -8.61 13.86 10.74
N ASP A 123 -8.53 12.96 11.73
CA ASP A 123 -8.20 13.35 13.10
C ASP A 123 -6.67 13.45 13.25
N GLU A 124 -6.18 14.55 13.85
CA GLU A 124 -4.76 14.73 14.15
C GLU A 124 -4.15 13.64 15.06
N LYS A 125 -5.00 12.85 15.74
CA LYS A 125 -4.57 11.68 16.53
C LYS A 125 -4.44 10.42 15.72
N THR A 126 -4.73 10.45 14.43
CA THR A 126 -4.57 9.31 13.52
C THR A 126 -3.12 8.87 13.50
N SER A 127 -2.87 7.58 13.69
CA SER A 127 -1.53 6.98 13.66
C SER A 127 -1.48 5.95 12.53
N ALA A 128 -1.38 6.46 11.30
CA ALA A 128 -1.40 5.64 10.10
C ALA A 128 -0.05 4.96 9.84
N TYR A 129 -0.08 3.66 9.62
CA TYR A 129 1.05 2.82 9.22
C TYR A 129 1.01 2.49 7.74
N SER A 130 -0.18 2.36 7.19
CA SER A 130 -0.41 2.10 5.77
C SER A 130 -1.53 2.96 5.23
N ALA A 131 -1.49 3.20 3.93
CA ALA A 131 -2.54 3.87 3.19
C ALA A 131 -2.69 3.20 1.84
N ILE A 132 -3.92 2.93 1.43
CA ILE A 132 -4.23 2.46 0.09
C ILE A 132 -5.43 3.21 -0.48
N TRP A 133 -5.38 3.39 -1.79
CA TRP A 133 -6.45 3.95 -2.58
C TRP A 133 -7.13 2.85 -3.39
N PHE A 134 -8.44 2.79 -3.38
CA PHE A 134 -9.23 1.90 -4.22
C PHE A 134 -10.66 2.42 -4.33
N ASP A 135 -11.34 2.09 -5.41
CA ASP A 135 -12.75 2.43 -5.62
C ASP A 135 -13.61 1.33 -4.97
N ALA A 136 -14.12 1.62 -3.77
CA ALA A 136 -14.85 0.64 -2.96
C ALA A 136 -16.31 0.47 -3.37
N ASN A 137 -16.88 1.45 -4.08
CA ASN A 137 -18.30 1.46 -4.45
C ASN A 137 -18.53 1.48 -5.97
N ASN A 138 -17.44 1.36 -6.77
CA ASN A 138 -17.42 1.39 -8.23
C ASN A 138 -18.05 2.68 -8.81
N ASP A 139 -17.86 3.83 -8.14
CA ASP A 139 -18.31 5.13 -8.64
C ASP A 139 -17.25 5.84 -9.51
N GLY A 140 -16.09 5.26 -9.60
CA GLY A 140 -14.96 5.71 -10.39
C GLY A 140 -14.04 6.69 -9.66
N TYR A 141 -14.30 7.03 -8.41
CA TYR A 141 -13.44 7.88 -7.59
C TYR A 141 -12.70 7.05 -6.54
N PRO A 142 -11.37 7.18 -6.42
CA PRO A 142 -10.63 6.46 -5.40
C PRO A 142 -11.03 6.87 -3.98
N ASP A 143 -11.33 5.87 -3.15
CA ASP A 143 -11.54 5.98 -1.71
C ASP A 143 -10.24 5.72 -0.97
N LEU A 144 -10.11 6.21 0.27
CA LEU A 144 -8.88 6.08 1.06
C LEU A 144 -9.11 5.22 2.30
N PHE A 145 -8.35 4.12 2.39
CA PHE A 145 -8.22 3.35 3.63
C PHE A 145 -6.89 3.63 4.30
N LEU A 146 -6.93 3.86 5.63
CA LEU A 146 -5.76 4.02 6.48
C LEU A 146 -5.71 2.92 7.53
N GLY A 147 -4.68 2.09 7.46
CA GLY A 147 -4.35 1.13 8.51
C GLY A 147 -3.66 1.83 9.68
N ASN A 148 -4.27 1.81 10.85
CA ASN A 148 -3.83 2.56 12.01
C ASN A 148 -3.33 1.69 13.17
N SER A 149 -2.68 2.35 14.14
CA SER A 149 -2.58 1.84 15.50
C SER A 149 -3.88 2.19 16.24
N GLY A 150 -4.68 1.19 16.55
CA GLY A 150 -6.08 1.34 17.00
C GLY A 150 -7.04 1.34 15.82
N SER A 151 -8.16 2.04 15.95
CA SER A 151 -9.20 2.03 14.91
C SER A 151 -8.68 2.54 13.56
N ASN A 152 -8.82 1.73 12.52
CA ASN A 152 -8.56 2.11 11.14
C ASN A 152 -9.46 3.28 10.72
N LYS A 153 -9.16 3.88 9.59
CA LYS A 153 -9.99 4.93 9.00
C LYS A 153 -10.32 4.58 7.56
N PHE A 154 -11.55 4.83 7.20
CA PHE A 154 -12.02 4.71 5.84
C PHE A 154 -12.76 5.97 5.41
N TYR A 155 -12.32 6.55 4.31
CA TYR A 155 -12.85 7.80 3.78
C TYR A 155 -13.40 7.54 2.38
N LEU A 156 -14.72 7.64 2.24
CA LEU A 156 -15.36 7.61 0.94
C LEU A 156 -15.23 8.96 0.24
N ASN A 157 -14.81 8.92 -1.01
CA ASN A 157 -14.76 10.07 -1.89
C ASN A 157 -16.19 10.49 -2.30
N ASN A 158 -16.48 11.78 -2.23
CA ASN A 158 -17.80 12.30 -2.60
C ASN A 158 -17.90 12.64 -4.10
N GLY A 159 -16.81 12.49 -4.88
CA GLY A 159 -16.74 12.85 -6.29
C GLY A 159 -16.67 14.36 -6.57
N ASP A 160 -16.56 15.18 -5.53
CA ASP A 160 -16.44 16.64 -5.61
C ASP A 160 -15.11 17.18 -5.04
N GLY A 161 -14.13 16.28 -4.89
CA GLY A 161 -12.83 16.58 -4.30
C GLY A 161 -12.84 16.60 -2.76
N THR A 162 -13.94 16.21 -2.12
CA THR A 162 -14.06 16.08 -0.65
C THR A 162 -14.35 14.64 -0.25
N PHE A 163 -14.13 14.33 1.03
CA PHE A 163 -14.33 12.97 1.56
C PHE A 163 -15.26 13.00 2.77
N LYS A 164 -15.96 11.89 2.99
CA LYS A 164 -16.66 11.64 4.24
C LYS A 164 -16.02 10.49 5.01
N ASN A 165 -15.94 10.60 6.32
CA ASN A 165 -15.53 9.49 7.17
C ASN A 165 -16.63 8.42 7.18
N ALA A 166 -16.35 7.25 6.63
CA ALA A 166 -17.24 6.11 6.55
C ALA A 166 -16.79 4.94 7.46
N THR A 167 -15.78 5.14 8.32
CA THR A 167 -15.13 4.09 9.11
C THR A 167 -16.12 3.18 9.83
N GLU A 168 -17.01 3.76 10.64
CA GLU A 168 -17.97 2.98 11.43
C GLU A 168 -19.06 2.34 10.54
N ALA A 169 -19.53 3.10 9.55
CA ALA A 169 -20.58 2.64 8.65
C ALA A 169 -20.10 1.50 7.73
N SER A 170 -18.83 1.53 7.35
CA SER A 170 -18.25 0.50 6.47
C SER A 170 -17.93 -0.82 7.17
N GLY A 171 -17.79 -0.83 8.50
CA GLY A 171 -17.33 -2.00 9.23
C GLY A 171 -15.81 -2.23 9.23
N LEU A 172 -15.02 -1.27 8.70
CA LEU A 172 -13.56 -1.41 8.57
C LEU A 172 -12.77 -0.86 9.75
N ALA A 173 -13.43 -0.46 10.84
CA ALA A 173 -12.75 0.10 12.01
C ALA A 173 -11.66 -0.82 12.60
N GLY A 174 -11.80 -2.14 12.44
CA GLY A 174 -10.92 -3.12 13.07
C GLY A 174 -11.18 -3.23 14.58
N GLU A 175 -10.29 -3.88 15.30
CA GLU A 175 -10.42 -4.06 16.75
C GLU A 175 -9.47 -3.13 17.51
N GLU A 176 -9.90 -2.71 18.70
CA GLU A 176 -9.09 -1.87 19.58
C GLU A 176 -7.79 -2.62 19.99
N GLY A 177 -6.66 -1.91 19.90
CA GLY A 177 -5.34 -2.46 20.23
C GLY A 177 -4.62 -3.12 19.05
N TRP A 178 -5.26 -3.32 17.92
CA TRP A 178 -4.59 -3.78 16.70
C TRP A 178 -3.80 -2.65 16.04
N ARG A 179 -2.85 -3.06 15.23
CA ARG A 179 -2.06 -2.16 14.40
C ARG A 179 -2.05 -2.70 12.98
N SER A 180 -2.81 -2.07 12.09
CA SER A 180 -2.90 -2.48 10.71
C SER A 180 -1.66 -2.01 9.94
N ALA A 181 -0.70 -2.93 9.77
CA ALA A 181 0.60 -2.63 9.19
C ALA A 181 0.53 -2.48 7.67
N ALA A 182 -0.30 -3.28 7.02
CA ALA A 182 -0.54 -3.23 5.59
C ALA A 182 -1.99 -3.58 5.28
N ALA A 183 -2.46 -3.11 4.14
CA ALA A 183 -3.71 -3.50 3.53
C ALA A 183 -3.52 -3.68 2.03
N CYS A 184 -4.25 -4.61 1.43
CA CYS A 184 -4.25 -4.82 -0.01
C CYS A 184 -5.68 -5.09 -0.49
N ALA A 185 -6.05 -4.48 -1.64
CA ALA A 185 -7.36 -4.60 -2.24
C ALA A 185 -7.32 -5.53 -3.45
N GLY A 186 -8.32 -6.41 -3.61
CA GLY A 186 -8.43 -7.36 -4.72
C GLY A 186 -9.79 -8.05 -4.73
N ASP A 187 -10.34 -8.31 -5.89
CA ASP A 187 -11.61 -9.03 -6.07
C ASP A 187 -11.34 -10.55 -6.03
N TYR A 188 -11.40 -11.15 -4.82
CA TYR A 188 -11.08 -12.57 -4.66
C TYR A 188 -12.22 -13.50 -5.06
N ASN A 189 -13.44 -12.99 -5.10
CA ASN A 189 -14.64 -13.78 -5.32
C ASN A 189 -15.25 -13.60 -6.71
N GLY A 190 -14.72 -12.69 -7.54
CA GLY A 190 -15.12 -12.42 -8.90
C GLY A 190 -16.46 -11.67 -9.02
N ASP A 191 -16.86 -10.92 -7.97
CA ASP A 191 -18.13 -10.20 -7.97
C ASP A 191 -18.03 -8.76 -8.53
N GLY A 192 -16.81 -8.31 -8.86
CA GLY A 192 -16.53 -7.02 -9.47
C GLY A 192 -16.29 -5.89 -8.46
N PHE A 193 -16.28 -6.18 -7.16
CA PHE A 193 -15.95 -5.23 -6.10
C PHE A 193 -14.62 -5.62 -5.45
N LEU A 194 -13.79 -4.62 -5.14
CA LEU A 194 -12.51 -4.86 -4.50
C LEU A 194 -12.71 -5.17 -3.01
N ASP A 195 -12.30 -6.37 -2.61
CA ASP A 195 -12.24 -6.83 -1.22
C ASP A 195 -10.94 -6.39 -0.55
N LEU A 196 -10.88 -6.42 0.78
CA LEU A 196 -9.75 -5.89 1.52
C LEU A 196 -9.15 -6.95 2.45
N TYR A 197 -7.86 -7.27 2.27
CA TYR A 197 -7.10 -8.04 3.24
C TYR A 197 -6.20 -7.12 4.06
N ILE A 198 -6.24 -7.25 5.39
CA ILE A 198 -5.49 -6.42 6.32
C ILE A 198 -4.53 -7.29 7.12
N ALA A 199 -3.23 -6.99 7.02
CA ALA A 199 -2.18 -7.59 7.83
C ALA A 199 -2.01 -6.77 9.12
N ASN A 200 -2.22 -7.41 10.27
CA ASN A 200 -2.21 -6.77 11.58
C ASN A 200 -0.98 -7.18 12.40
N LEU A 201 -0.30 -6.17 12.96
CA LEU A 201 0.77 -6.32 13.94
C LEU A 201 0.21 -6.38 15.36
N GLY A 202 0.73 -7.30 16.16
CA GLY A 202 0.38 -7.44 17.57
C GLY A 202 0.26 -8.91 17.97
N ARG A 203 0.65 -9.20 19.20
CA ARG A 203 0.77 -10.59 19.69
C ARG A 203 -0.49 -11.44 19.49
N ASP A 204 -1.66 -10.83 19.63
CA ASP A 204 -2.96 -11.48 19.53
C ASP A 204 -3.82 -10.89 18.39
N ALA A 205 -3.23 -10.01 17.56
CA ALA A 205 -3.91 -9.43 16.42
C ALA A 205 -3.96 -10.46 15.28
N ARG A 206 -5.15 -10.75 14.80
CA ARG A 206 -5.32 -11.57 13.60
C ARG A 206 -5.34 -10.73 12.34
N ASN A 207 -4.80 -11.26 11.26
CA ASN A 207 -5.07 -10.72 9.93
C ASN A 207 -6.55 -10.90 9.59
N ALA A 208 -7.11 -10.04 8.77
CA ALA A 208 -8.53 -10.04 8.49
C ALA A 208 -8.84 -9.86 7.00
N LEU A 209 -9.78 -10.66 6.51
CA LEU A 209 -10.36 -10.53 5.16
C LEU A 209 -11.75 -9.93 5.26
N TYR A 210 -11.95 -8.81 4.59
CA TYR A 210 -13.21 -8.11 4.51
C TYR A 210 -13.77 -8.20 3.09
N LYS A 211 -14.92 -8.85 2.96
CA LYS A 211 -15.67 -8.86 1.70
C LYS A 211 -16.38 -7.52 1.52
N ASN A 212 -16.22 -6.92 0.35
CA ASN A 212 -16.95 -5.74 -0.08
C ASN A 212 -18.40 -6.12 -0.44
N ASN A 213 -19.38 -5.38 0.07
CA ASN A 213 -20.80 -5.61 -0.21
C ASN A 213 -21.30 -4.79 -1.42
N GLY A 214 -20.45 -3.96 -2.03
CA GLY A 214 -20.77 -3.13 -3.20
C GLY A 214 -21.54 -1.85 -2.90
N ASP A 215 -21.77 -1.53 -1.63
CA ASP A 215 -22.49 -0.35 -1.17
C ASP A 215 -21.66 0.57 -0.25
N GLY A 216 -20.34 0.37 -0.24
CA GLY A 216 -19.39 1.06 0.63
C GLY A 216 -19.30 0.46 2.04
N THR A 217 -19.95 -0.70 2.28
CA THR A 217 -19.81 -1.48 3.50
C THR A 217 -19.06 -2.78 3.26
N PHE A 218 -18.52 -3.36 4.33
CA PHE A 218 -17.70 -4.57 4.28
C PHE A 218 -18.14 -5.56 5.35
N THR A 219 -18.03 -6.84 5.05
CA THR A 219 -18.29 -7.94 5.97
C THR A 219 -17.00 -8.67 6.30
N ASP A 220 -16.66 -8.80 7.58
CA ASP A 220 -15.54 -9.64 8.01
C ASP A 220 -15.87 -11.12 7.74
N VAL A 221 -15.14 -11.72 6.80
CA VAL A 221 -15.29 -13.11 6.36
C VAL A 221 -14.08 -13.97 6.72
N THR A 222 -13.21 -13.48 7.59
CA THR A 222 -11.94 -14.11 7.96
C THR A 222 -12.11 -15.55 8.43
N GLU A 223 -13.02 -15.77 9.38
CA GLU A 223 -13.28 -17.10 9.92
C GLU A 223 -13.95 -18.03 8.88
N GLU A 224 -14.89 -17.47 8.12
CA GLU A 224 -15.59 -18.19 7.07
C GLU A 224 -14.63 -18.67 5.99
N THR A 225 -13.69 -17.83 5.56
CA THR A 225 -12.74 -18.13 4.49
C THR A 225 -11.53 -18.94 4.94
N GLY A 226 -11.24 -18.94 6.26
CA GLY A 226 -10.07 -19.61 6.84
C GLY A 226 -8.76 -18.84 6.66
N THR A 227 -8.82 -17.52 6.49
CA THR A 227 -7.66 -16.66 6.23
C THR A 227 -7.11 -15.94 7.46
N GLY A 228 -7.66 -16.21 8.66
CA GLY A 228 -7.22 -15.64 9.92
C GLY A 228 -5.88 -16.20 10.37
N ASP A 229 -4.88 -15.36 10.48
CA ASP A 229 -3.55 -15.68 10.99
C ASP A 229 -3.16 -14.70 12.10
N VAL A 230 -2.67 -15.20 13.20
CA VAL A 230 -2.16 -14.41 14.34
C VAL A 230 -0.64 -14.29 14.29
N GLY A 231 -0.09 -14.12 13.11
CA GLY A 231 1.33 -14.20 12.84
C GLY A 231 2.14 -12.92 13.05
N ASP A 232 1.55 -11.82 13.52
CA ASP A 232 2.20 -10.51 13.56
C ASP A 232 2.50 -10.01 12.13
N GLY A 233 1.42 -9.85 11.34
CA GLY A 233 1.46 -9.59 9.90
C GLY A 233 2.13 -8.26 9.53
N ARG A 234 2.97 -8.28 8.50
CA ARG A 234 3.77 -7.12 8.05
C ARG A 234 3.29 -6.54 6.73
N THR A 235 3.09 -7.40 5.74
CA THR A 235 2.63 -7.01 4.41
C THR A 235 1.69 -8.04 3.85
N CYS A 236 0.92 -7.64 2.83
CA CYS A 236 0.07 -8.54 2.08
C CYS A 236 0.17 -8.24 0.58
N ALA A 237 -0.19 -9.24 -0.22
CA ALA A 237 -0.36 -9.10 -1.67
C ALA A 237 -1.44 -10.06 -2.16
N TRP A 238 -2.21 -9.60 -3.13
CA TRP A 238 -3.05 -10.44 -3.96
C TRP A 238 -2.24 -10.91 -5.14
N VAL A 239 -2.21 -12.21 -5.37
CA VAL A 239 -1.43 -12.85 -6.44
C VAL A 239 -2.20 -14.06 -6.97
N ASP A 240 -2.13 -14.32 -8.25
CA ASP A 240 -2.56 -15.60 -8.85
C ASP A 240 -1.27 -16.42 -9.06
N PHE A 241 -0.81 -17.10 -7.95
CA PHE A 241 0.52 -17.72 -7.96
C PHE A 241 0.55 -19.04 -8.74
N ASP A 242 -0.60 -19.72 -8.89
CA ASP A 242 -0.70 -20.98 -9.62
C ASP A 242 -1.36 -20.84 -10.99
N ALA A 243 -1.61 -19.60 -11.43
CA ALA A 243 -2.17 -19.23 -12.73
C ALA A 243 -3.53 -19.89 -13.02
N ASP A 244 -4.38 -20.03 -11.99
CA ASP A 244 -5.71 -20.62 -12.12
C ASP A 244 -6.81 -19.58 -12.38
N GLY A 245 -6.46 -18.30 -12.42
CA GLY A 245 -7.34 -17.17 -12.68
C GLY A 245 -8.04 -16.61 -11.45
N ARG A 246 -7.73 -17.11 -10.25
CA ARG A 246 -8.24 -16.60 -8.98
C ARG A 246 -7.13 -15.89 -8.20
N LEU A 247 -7.49 -14.84 -7.48
CA LEU A 247 -6.56 -14.16 -6.59
C LEU A 247 -6.37 -14.94 -5.30
N ASP A 248 -5.11 -15.23 -4.99
CA ASP A 248 -4.63 -15.80 -3.75
C ASP A 248 -4.09 -14.72 -2.82
N ILE A 249 -3.90 -15.02 -1.54
CA ILE A 249 -3.36 -14.08 -0.56
C ILE A 249 -1.98 -14.54 -0.10
N PHE A 250 -0.99 -13.69 -0.27
CA PHE A 250 0.30 -13.83 0.40
C PHE A 250 0.41 -12.80 1.53
N THR A 251 0.85 -13.24 2.71
CA THR A 251 1.16 -12.34 3.83
C THR A 251 2.46 -12.74 4.51
N THR A 252 3.29 -11.73 4.79
CA THR A 252 4.52 -11.92 5.56
C THR A 252 4.29 -11.67 7.03
N ASN A 253 5.03 -12.37 7.87
CA ASN A 253 4.96 -12.27 9.32
C ASN A 253 6.31 -11.88 9.95
N HIS A 254 6.25 -11.27 11.15
CA HIS A 254 7.45 -10.84 11.88
C HIS A 254 8.19 -12.02 12.52
N VAL A 255 7.51 -12.82 13.32
CA VAL A 255 8.14 -13.92 14.08
C VAL A 255 7.55 -15.29 13.79
N HIS A 256 6.51 -15.33 12.99
CA HIS A 256 5.81 -16.55 12.59
C HIS A 256 6.05 -16.84 11.11
N PRO A 257 5.81 -18.07 10.65
CA PRO A 257 5.87 -18.38 9.22
C PRO A 257 4.96 -17.51 8.38
N ASN A 258 5.41 -17.13 7.18
CA ASN A 258 4.57 -16.50 6.18
C ASN A 258 3.39 -17.40 5.81
N ARG A 259 2.34 -16.81 5.25
CA ARG A 259 1.17 -17.54 4.74
C ARG A 259 0.99 -17.30 3.25
N LEU A 260 0.62 -18.36 2.56
CA LEU A 260 0.13 -18.33 1.19
C LEU A 260 -1.22 -19.04 1.16
N TYR A 261 -2.26 -18.27 1.09
CA TYR A 261 -3.63 -18.77 1.07
C TYR A 261 -4.11 -18.93 -0.37
N ARG A 262 -4.13 -20.18 -0.86
CA ARG A 262 -4.68 -20.49 -2.17
C ARG A 262 -6.19 -20.42 -2.15
N ASN A 263 -6.76 -19.66 -3.08
CA ASN A 263 -8.20 -19.53 -3.28
C ASN A 263 -8.77 -20.78 -3.95
N LEU A 264 -9.65 -21.50 -3.26
CA LEU A 264 -10.18 -22.77 -3.78
C LEU A 264 -11.37 -22.57 -4.72
N ASP A 265 -12.24 -21.63 -4.37
CA ASP A 265 -13.54 -21.49 -5.05
C ASP A 265 -14.19 -20.10 -4.92
N GLY A 266 -13.41 -19.07 -4.55
CA GLY A 266 -13.94 -17.73 -4.25
C GLY A 266 -14.66 -17.62 -2.89
N LYS A 267 -14.60 -18.65 -2.04
CA LYS A 267 -15.25 -18.68 -0.72
C LYS A 267 -14.34 -19.23 0.38
N LYS A 268 -13.44 -20.12 0.03
CA LYS A 268 -12.53 -20.80 0.94
C LYS A 268 -11.11 -20.72 0.45
N PHE A 269 -10.20 -20.65 1.39
CA PHE A 269 -8.77 -20.68 1.14
C PHE A 269 -8.10 -21.85 1.86
N ALA A 270 -6.96 -22.29 1.32
CA ALA A 270 -6.08 -23.25 1.96
C ALA A 270 -4.68 -22.64 2.12
N ASP A 271 -4.12 -22.70 3.32
CA ASP A 271 -2.72 -22.30 3.52
C ASP A 271 -1.79 -23.34 2.89
N VAL A 272 -1.07 -22.96 1.87
CA VAL A 272 -0.13 -23.80 1.11
C VAL A 272 1.32 -23.28 1.19
N ALA A 273 1.62 -22.35 2.12
CA ALA A 273 2.95 -21.74 2.23
C ALA A 273 4.05 -22.78 2.44
N LYS A 274 3.75 -23.84 3.21
CA LYS A 274 4.70 -24.93 3.47
C LYS A 274 4.97 -25.79 2.24
N GLU A 275 3.92 -26.15 1.52
CA GLU A 275 4.02 -26.91 0.27
C GLU A 275 4.76 -26.12 -0.79
N ALA A 276 4.53 -24.82 -0.86
CA ALA A 276 5.20 -23.89 -1.76
C ALA A 276 6.65 -23.54 -1.33
N GLY A 277 7.07 -23.97 -0.11
CA GLY A 277 8.42 -23.73 0.39
C GLY A 277 8.72 -22.29 0.77
N ILE A 278 7.69 -21.50 1.10
CA ILE A 278 7.82 -20.08 1.46
C ILE A 278 7.34 -19.76 2.89
N ASP A 279 7.17 -20.77 3.73
CA ASP A 279 6.78 -20.68 5.14
C ASP A 279 7.94 -20.29 6.08
N PHE A 280 8.84 -19.41 5.62
CA PHE A 280 10.02 -19.00 6.39
C PHE A 280 9.63 -18.43 7.77
N PRO A 281 10.16 -18.99 8.87
CA PRO A 281 9.90 -18.50 10.22
C PRO A 281 10.87 -17.34 10.57
N LYS A 282 10.99 -16.35 9.71
CA LYS A 282 11.93 -15.24 9.84
C LYS A 282 11.24 -13.92 9.61
N ASP A 283 11.79 -12.87 10.16
CA ASP A 283 11.31 -11.49 10.03
C ASP A 283 11.37 -11.00 8.59
N ILE A 284 10.29 -11.20 7.85
CA ILE A 284 10.15 -10.74 6.48
C ILE A 284 9.36 -9.43 6.48
N PHE A 285 10.02 -8.36 6.02
CA PHE A 285 9.45 -7.01 6.01
C PHE A 285 8.59 -6.71 4.80
N SER A 286 8.98 -7.27 3.64
CA SER A 286 8.27 -7.03 2.40
C SER A 286 8.44 -8.17 1.41
N ALA A 287 7.53 -8.23 0.46
CA ALA A 287 7.57 -9.14 -0.67
C ALA A 287 7.23 -8.39 -1.96
N SER A 288 7.83 -8.82 -3.05
CA SER A 288 7.47 -8.38 -4.41
C SER A 288 7.30 -9.59 -5.30
N TRP A 289 6.25 -9.58 -6.11
CA TRP A 289 5.90 -10.66 -7.03
C TRP A 289 6.09 -10.19 -8.47
N GLY A 290 6.58 -11.08 -9.32
CA GLY A 290 6.75 -10.82 -10.74
C GLY A 290 7.32 -12.05 -11.44
N ASP A 291 6.99 -12.22 -12.70
CA ASP A 291 7.57 -13.25 -13.57
C ASP A 291 8.98 -12.80 -13.99
N TYR A 292 9.98 -13.20 -13.19
CA TYR A 292 11.36 -12.75 -13.33
C TYR A 292 12.04 -13.37 -14.57
N ASP A 293 11.78 -14.64 -14.84
CA ASP A 293 12.44 -15.39 -15.92
C ASP A 293 11.57 -15.56 -17.17
N ARG A 294 10.33 -15.04 -17.14
CA ARG A 294 9.35 -15.07 -18.23
C ARG A 294 8.90 -16.48 -18.60
N ASP A 295 8.74 -17.32 -17.59
CA ASP A 295 8.20 -18.67 -17.77
C ASP A 295 6.67 -18.72 -17.68
N GLY A 296 6.02 -17.59 -17.33
CA GLY A 296 4.58 -17.45 -17.21
C GLY A 296 4.05 -17.66 -15.79
N PHE A 297 4.91 -17.95 -14.83
CA PHE A 297 4.57 -18.07 -13.42
C PHE A 297 5.16 -16.90 -12.61
N LEU A 298 4.52 -16.56 -11.51
CA LEU A 298 5.02 -15.50 -10.64
C LEU A 298 6.08 -16.00 -9.69
N ASP A 299 7.22 -15.32 -9.71
CA ASP A 299 8.29 -15.47 -8.71
C ASP A 299 8.06 -14.52 -7.54
N VAL A 300 8.66 -14.81 -6.39
CA VAL A 300 8.60 -13.96 -5.21
C VAL A 300 9.99 -13.56 -4.72
N PHE A 301 10.21 -12.28 -4.55
CA PHE A 301 11.37 -11.74 -3.83
C PHE A 301 10.95 -11.35 -2.41
N LEU A 302 11.64 -11.91 -1.41
CA LEU A 302 11.41 -11.65 0.01
C LEU A 302 12.55 -10.82 0.59
N ASN A 303 12.21 -9.73 1.27
CA ASN A 303 13.17 -8.88 1.99
C ASN A 303 12.95 -9.01 3.50
N GLY A 304 13.99 -9.42 4.22
CA GLY A 304 13.91 -9.64 5.66
C GLY A 304 15.26 -9.82 6.33
N HIS A 305 15.26 -9.93 7.66
CA HIS A 305 16.44 -10.30 8.41
C HIS A 305 16.71 -11.81 8.29
N ILE A 306 17.75 -12.15 7.58
CA ILE A 306 18.30 -13.50 7.55
C ILE A 306 19.40 -13.53 8.61
N GLY A 307 19.03 -13.81 9.86
CA GLY A 307 19.96 -13.98 10.96
C GLY A 307 20.84 -15.22 10.82
#